data_486d3b6f51d4af745c050e847a45b0b6
#
_entry.id   486d3b6f51d4af745c050e847a45b0b6
#
_cell.length_a   1.000
_cell.length_b   1.000
_cell.length_c   1.000
_cell.angle_alpha   90.00
_cell.angle_beta   90.00
_cell.angle_gamma   90.00
#
_symmetry.space_group_name_H-M   'P 1'
#
loop_
_entity.id
_entity.type
_entity.pdbx_description
1 polymer ?
#
loop_
_entity_poly.entity_id
_entity_poly.type
_entity_poly.pdbx_seq_one_letter_code
_entity_poly.pdbx_strand_id
1 'polypeptide(L)'
;MNIRFYHAKILLTKADHTFEVTEGELWVRGDHICYIGDGTDTSAVCKEDDIIIWDREIDAKGNLLMPGFKNAHTHTPMTFLRSFADDLPLQEWLQQKVFPNEARLKGEDTYWLAILGIMEYLTSGITSNFDMYIMQDYHINAYVDTGFRTVFTSGLNNFTDSLEVLEENYLRINGLSDLTSYVPGFHAEYTTSRPLLEGVAKIADKYHAPVWTHNSETEREVAECKARWGMTPMQFTESLGLYEHGGGGYHCVWLEEKDIEILKKHHMSVVTNPG
;
A
#
# COMPACT_ATOMS: atom_id res chain seq x y z
N MET A 1 -25.87 -6.78 0.74
CA MET A 1 -25.87 -7.99 1.61
C MET A 1 -25.89 -7.53 3.05
N ASN A 2 -26.72 -8.18 3.92
CA ASN A 2 -26.79 -7.89 5.35
C ASN A 2 -26.15 -9.05 6.10
N ILE A 3 -25.12 -8.78 6.89
CA ILE A 3 -24.41 -9.79 7.65
C ILE A 3 -24.46 -9.42 9.13
N ARG A 4 -24.78 -10.40 9.98
CA ARG A 4 -24.71 -10.29 11.43
C ARG A 4 -23.61 -11.18 11.98
N PHE A 5 -22.68 -10.60 12.72
CA PHE A 5 -21.76 -11.34 13.58
C PHE A 5 -22.27 -11.20 15.00
N TYR A 6 -22.49 -12.32 15.70
CA TYR A 6 -22.97 -12.32 17.08
C TYR A 6 -22.08 -13.18 17.97
N HIS A 7 -22.19 -13.03 19.28
CA HIS A 7 -21.28 -13.63 20.27
C HIS A 7 -19.81 -13.32 19.98
N ALA A 8 -19.49 -12.09 19.59
CA ALA A 8 -18.15 -11.66 19.24
C ALA A 8 -17.51 -10.85 20.37
N LYS A 9 -16.19 -10.96 20.50
CA LYS A 9 -15.34 -9.92 21.10
C LYS A 9 -14.89 -8.99 20.00
N ILE A 10 -15.17 -7.70 20.10
CA ILE A 10 -14.96 -6.74 19.02
C ILE A 10 -13.88 -5.77 19.45
N LEU A 11 -12.78 -5.70 18.68
CA LEU A 11 -11.69 -4.75 18.89
C LEU A 11 -12.08 -3.40 18.26
N LEU A 12 -12.18 -2.39 19.08
CA LEU A 12 -12.47 -1.02 18.67
C LEU A 12 -11.23 -0.15 18.81
N THR A 13 -10.98 0.71 17.82
CA THR A 13 -9.98 1.78 17.90
C THR A 13 -10.69 3.07 18.29
N LYS A 14 -10.28 3.68 19.39
CA LYS A 14 -10.84 4.97 19.86
C LYS A 14 -10.19 6.15 19.14
N ALA A 15 -10.79 7.32 19.26
CA ALA A 15 -10.28 8.55 18.65
C ALA A 15 -8.88 8.97 19.15
N ASP A 16 -8.51 8.58 20.36
CA ASP A 16 -7.20 8.79 20.95
C ASP A 16 -6.16 7.71 20.56
N HIS A 17 -6.51 6.85 19.58
CA HIS A 17 -5.73 5.71 19.10
C HIS A 17 -5.51 4.59 20.14
N THR A 18 -6.22 4.61 21.26
CA THR A 18 -6.26 3.47 22.19
C THR A 18 -7.22 2.40 21.70
N PHE A 19 -7.09 1.20 22.27
CA PHE A 19 -7.93 0.06 21.90
C PHE A 19 -8.85 -0.33 23.05
N GLU A 20 -10.05 -0.77 22.68
CA GLU A 20 -11.02 -1.35 23.59
C GLU A 20 -11.56 -2.64 23.00
N VAL A 21 -11.84 -3.62 23.85
CA VAL A 21 -12.56 -4.83 23.45
C VAL A 21 -13.92 -4.80 24.11
N THR A 22 -14.98 -4.86 23.28
CA THR A 22 -16.37 -5.02 23.74
C THR A 22 -16.93 -6.38 23.34
N GLU A 23 -17.87 -6.90 24.11
CA GLU A 23 -18.60 -8.13 23.74
C GLU A 23 -19.95 -7.75 23.14
N GLY A 24 -20.36 -8.46 22.08
CA GLY A 24 -21.64 -8.17 21.43
C GLY A 24 -21.73 -8.63 19.99
N GLU A 25 -22.32 -7.76 19.19
CA GLU A 25 -22.65 -7.99 17.79
C GLU A 25 -22.07 -6.90 16.91
N LEU A 26 -21.74 -7.27 15.66
CA LEU A 26 -21.41 -6.35 14.60
C LEU A 26 -22.30 -6.67 13.40
N TRP A 27 -22.95 -5.62 12.87
CA TRP A 27 -23.82 -5.75 11.72
C TRP A 27 -23.24 -4.99 10.53
N VAL A 28 -23.29 -5.63 9.36
CA VAL A 28 -22.90 -5.05 8.10
C VAL A 28 -24.15 -4.92 7.22
N ARG A 29 -24.31 -3.74 6.60
CA ARG A 29 -25.34 -3.49 5.58
C ARG A 29 -24.66 -2.98 4.32
N GLY A 30 -24.77 -3.79 3.24
CA GLY A 30 -24.04 -3.48 2.01
C GLY A 30 -22.54 -3.67 2.19
N ASP A 31 -21.82 -2.57 2.24
CA ASP A 31 -20.36 -2.48 2.36
C ASP A 31 -19.91 -1.71 3.64
N HIS A 32 -20.88 -1.36 4.51
CA HIS A 32 -20.62 -0.59 5.72
C HIS A 32 -21.00 -1.35 6.99
N ILE A 33 -20.22 -1.15 8.04
CA ILE A 33 -20.61 -1.52 9.41
C ILE A 33 -21.67 -0.51 9.84
N CYS A 34 -22.89 -0.99 10.13
CA CYS A 34 -24.00 -0.15 10.54
C CYS A 34 -24.29 -0.22 12.04
N TYR A 35 -23.85 -1.25 12.74
CA TYR A 35 -24.07 -1.43 14.19
C TYR A 35 -22.91 -2.14 14.85
N ILE A 36 -22.57 -1.70 16.05
CA ILE A 36 -21.73 -2.40 17.00
C ILE A 36 -22.35 -2.20 18.38
N GLY A 37 -22.69 -3.27 19.08
CA GLY A 37 -23.33 -3.22 20.40
C GLY A 37 -23.74 -4.58 20.92
N ASP A 38 -24.54 -4.61 21.98
CA ASP A 38 -25.02 -5.83 22.62
C ASP A 38 -26.32 -6.40 22.02
N GLY A 39 -26.86 -5.76 20.99
CA GLY A 39 -28.11 -6.13 20.32
C GLY A 39 -29.38 -5.60 21.02
N THR A 40 -29.29 -4.90 22.15
CA THR A 40 -30.45 -4.43 22.92
C THR A 40 -31.00 -3.10 22.46
N ASP A 41 -30.13 -2.15 22.09
CA ASP A 41 -30.53 -0.85 21.53
C ASP A 41 -30.08 -0.73 20.06
N THR A 42 -31.01 -0.96 19.17
CA THR A 42 -30.82 -0.87 17.73
C THR A 42 -31.53 0.33 17.09
N SER A 43 -32.07 1.22 17.90
CA SER A 43 -32.87 2.38 17.46
C SER A 43 -32.18 3.31 16.48
N ALA A 44 -30.83 3.39 16.54
CA ALA A 44 -30.03 4.20 15.62
C ALA A 44 -29.96 3.62 14.19
N VAL A 45 -30.23 2.34 14.01
CA VAL A 45 -30.06 1.63 12.71
C VAL A 45 -31.32 0.94 12.21
N CYS A 46 -32.33 0.76 13.07
CA CYS A 46 -33.62 0.14 12.76
C CYS A 46 -34.76 0.91 13.48
N LYS A 47 -35.87 1.03 12.81
CA LYS A 47 -37.12 1.46 13.49
C LYS A 47 -37.69 0.27 14.29
N GLU A 48 -38.51 0.56 15.32
CA GLU A 48 -39.03 -0.44 16.26
C GLU A 48 -39.78 -1.62 15.57
N ASP A 49 -40.35 -1.39 14.38
CA ASP A 49 -41.07 -2.40 13.59
C ASP A 49 -40.29 -2.98 12.40
N ASP A 50 -39.02 -2.62 12.22
CA ASP A 50 -38.22 -3.08 11.10
C ASP A 50 -37.73 -4.52 11.33
N ILE A 51 -38.15 -5.45 10.48
CA ILE A 51 -37.61 -6.81 10.44
C ILE A 51 -36.36 -6.79 9.55
N ILE A 52 -35.18 -6.95 10.16
CA ILE A 52 -33.94 -7.12 9.40
C ILE A 52 -33.87 -8.55 8.90
N ILE A 53 -33.82 -8.72 7.59
CA ILE A 53 -33.52 -10.00 6.97
C ILE A 53 -32.00 -10.12 6.79
N TRP A 54 -31.42 -11.11 7.42
CA TRP A 54 -29.99 -11.41 7.33
C TRP A 54 -29.73 -12.36 6.17
N ASP A 55 -28.82 -11.97 5.27
CA ASP A 55 -28.29 -12.86 4.22
C ASP A 55 -27.33 -13.90 4.82
N ARG A 56 -26.63 -13.51 5.91
CA ARG A 56 -25.75 -14.39 6.67
C ARG A 56 -25.74 -14.01 8.14
N GLU A 57 -25.82 -15.02 8.99
CA GLU A 57 -25.57 -14.90 10.43
C GLU A 57 -24.35 -15.77 10.78
N ILE A 58 -23.40 -15.20 11.51
CA ILE A 58 -22.13 -15.82 11.85
C ILE A 58 -21.98 -15.76 13.36
N ASP A 59 -22.05 -16.94 14.01
CA ASP A 59 -21.72 -17.08 15.41
C ASP A 59 -20.20 -17.04 15.59
N ALA A 60 -19.70 -15.98 16.18
CA ALA A 60 -18.27 -15.80 16.44
C ALA A 60 -17.78 -16.68 17.61
N LYS A 61 -18.67 -17.28 18.38
CA LYS A 61 -18.33 -18.23 19.49
C LYS A 61 -17.30 -17.64 20.48
N GLY A 62 -17.38 -16.36 20.77
CA GLY A 62 -16.44 -15.64 21.62
C GLY A 62 -15.07 -15.33 21.00
N ASN A 63 -14.90 -15.59 19.70
CA ASN A 63 -13.69 -15.18 18.98
C ASN A 63 -13.63 -13.66 18.80
N LEU A 64 -12.39 -13.16 18.61
CA LEU A 64 -12.12 -11.77 18.38
C LEU A 64 -12.44 -11.38 16.93
N LEU A 65 -13.29 -10.38 16.75
CA LEU A 65 -13.52 -9.68 15.50
C LEU A 65 -12.74 -8.38 15.52
N MET A 66 -11.88 -8.17 14.55
CA MET A 66 -10.98 -7.02 14.47
C MET A 66 -10.86 -6.53 13.03
N PRO A 67 -10.44 -5.26 12.81
CA PRO A 67 -10.09 -4.79 11.48
C PRO A 67 -9.01 -5.69 10.86
N GLY A 68 -9.12 -5.95 9.55
CA GLY A 68 -8.09 -6.70 8.82
C GLY A 68 -6.74 -5.99 8.83
N PHE A 69 -5.68 -6.77 8.73
CA PHE A 69 -4.33 -6.24 8.61
C PHE A 69 -4.15 -5.45 7.31
N LYS A 70 -3.19 -4.53 7.32
CA LYS A 70 -2.80 -3.73 6.16
C LYS A 70 -1.34 -4.02 5.83
N ASN A 71 -1.08 -4.45 4.59
CA ASN A 71 0.28 -4.59 4.10
C ASN A 71 0.72 -3.24 3.51
N ALA A 72 1.57 -2.52 4.24
CA ALA A 72 1.95 -1.16 3.89
C ALA A 72 3.05 -1.06 2.82
N HIS A 73 3.62 -2.18 2.37
CA HIS A 73 4.56 -2.21 1.25
C HIS A 73 4.60 -3.60 0.63
N THR A 74 4.38 -3.67 -0.69
CA THR A 74 4.40 -4.93 -1.43
C THR A 74 4.62 -4.70 -2.93
N HIS A 75 5.01 -5.78 -3.61
CA HIS A 75 5.10 -5.91 -5.06
C HIS A 75 4.24 -7.12 -5.45
N THR A 76 2.93 -6.99 -5.39
CA THR A 76 1.98 -8.11 -5.42
C THR A 76 2.19 -9.09 -6.57
N PRO A 77 2.41 -8.65 -7.83
CA PRO A 77 2.63 -9.60 -8.93
C PRO A 77 3.96 -10.38 -8.85
N MET A 78 4.86 -10.06 -7.91
CA MET A 78 6.13 -10.80 -7.74
C MET A 78 5.94 -12.21 -7.13
N THR A 79 4.73 -12.68 -6.94
CA THR A 79 4.45 -14.05 -6.48
C THR A 79 5.14 -15.13 -7.31
N PHE A 80 5.46 -14.86 -8.58
CA PHE A 80 6.21 -15.79 -9.45
C PHE A 80 7.70 -15.93 -9.08
N LEU A 81 8.24 -15.03 -8.28
CA LEU A 81 9.64 -15.07 -7.81
C LEU A 81 9.75 -15.64 -6.39
N ARG A 82 8.69 -16.17 -5.83
CA ARG A 82 8.71 -16.71 -4.47
C ARG A 82 9.76 -17.81 -4.33
N SER A 83 10.59 -17.72 -3.28
CA SER A 83 11.69 -18.63 -2.99
C SER A 83 12.68 -18.77 -4.15
N PHE A 84 12.78 -17.75 -5.01
CA PHE A 84 13.69 -17.75 -6.13
C PHE A 84 14.89 -16.85 -5.85
N ALA A 85 16.03 -17.50 -5.58
CA ALA A 85 17.32 -16.84 -5.32
C ALA A 85 17.33 -15.92 -4.08
N ASP A 86 16.72 -16.38 -2.98
CA ASP A 86 16.60 -15.65 -1.72
C ASP A 86 17.94 -15.34 -1.03
N ASP A 87 19.03 -16.00 -1.43
CA ASP A 87 20.37 -15.88 -0.82
C ASP A 87 21.24 -14.78 -1.46
N LEU A 88 20.73 -14.02 -2.43
CA LEU A 88 21.50 -12.99 -3.12
C LEU A 88 21.37 -11.62 -2.43
N PRO A 89 22.47 -10.82 -2.37
CA PRO A 89 22.38 -9.42 -2.02
C PRO A 89 21.42 -8.67 -2.95
N LEU A 90 20.73 -7.63 -2.44
CA LEU A 90 19.66 -6.91 -3.14
C LEU A 90 20.03 -6.52 -4.58
N GLN A 91 21.17 -5.87 -4.80
CA GLN A 91 21.56 -5.38 -6.13
C GLN A 91 21.79 -6.51 -7.13
N GLU A 92 22.40 -7.61 -6.66
CA GLU A 92 22.64 -8.80 -7.49
C GLU A 92 21.32 -9.53 -7.77
N TRP A 93 20.44 -9.62 -6.78
CA TRP A 93 19.11 -10.19 -6.92
C TRP A 93 18.28 -9.41 -7.95
N LEU A 94 18.22 -8.09 -7.85
CA LEU A 94 17.52 -7.23 -8.81
C LEU A 94 18.06 -7.41 -10.23
N GLN A 95 19.38 -7.29 -10.43
CA GLN A 95 19.98 -7.27 -11.76
C GLN A 95 20.02 -8.64 -12.43
N GLN A 96 20.26 -9.71 -11.67
CA GLN A 96 20.45 -11.04 -12.22
C GLN A 96 19.18 -11.88 -12.26
N LYS A 97 18.20 -11.57 -11.39
CA LYS A 97 16.99 -12.38 -11.20
C LYS A 97 15.71 -11.62 -11.46
N VAL A 98 15.49 -10.48 -10.82
CA VAL A 98 14.22 -9.76 -10.90
C VAL A 98 14.04 -9.15 -12.28
N PHE A 99 14.84 -8.18 -12.67
CA PHE A 99 14.68 -7.45 -13.92
C PHE A 99 14.67 -8.33 -15.18
N PRO A 100 15.55 -9.35 -15.33
CA PRO A 100 15.49 -10.25 -16.49
C PRO A 100 14.22 -11.09 -16.56
N ASN A 101 13.60 -11.42 -15.41
CA ASN A 101 12.34 -12.17 -15.40
C ASN A 101 11.15 -11.26 -15.59
N GLU A 102 11.12 -10.08 -14.98
CA GLU A 102 10.08 -9.07 -15.20
C GLU A 102 9.99 -8.62 -16.65
N ALA A 103 11.13 -8.46 -17.33
CA ALA A 103 11.17 -8.13 -18.75
C ALA A 103 10.51 -9.20 -19.67
N ARG A 104 10.21 -10.38 -19.16
CA ARG A 104 9.53 -11.47 -19.89
C ARG A 104 8.03 -11.53 -19.58
N LEU A 105 7.56 -10.84 -18.53
CA LEU A 105 6.15 -10.80 -18.19
C LEU A 105 5.35 -10.08 -19.28
N LYS A 106 4.15 -10.59 -19.49
CA LYS A 106 3.11 -9.90 -20.24
C LYS A 106 2.12 -9.28 -19.26
N GLY A 107 1.39 -8.27 -19.70
CA GLY A 107 0.41 -7.62 -18.84
C GLY A 107 -0.61 -8.58 -18.22
N GLU A 108 -1.09 -9.56 -19.00
CA GLU A 108 -2.02 -10.60 -18.51
C GLU A 108 -1.43 -11.45 -17.38
N ASP A 109 -0.11 -11.71 -17.40
CA ASP A 109 0.56 -12.46 -16.34
C ASP A 109 0.44 -11.71 -15.02
N THR A 110 0.63 -10.37 -15.02
CA THR A 110 0.55 -9.55 -13.82
C THR A 110 -0.84 -9.57 -13.18
N TYR A 111 -1.91 -9.69 -13.98
CA TYR A 111 -3.27 -9.88 -13.47
C TYR A 111 -3.38 -11.17 -12.64
N TRP A 112 -3.00 -12.31 -13.19
CA TRP A 112 -3.13 -13.59 -12.50
C TRP A 112 -2.19 -13.73 -11.31
N LEU A 113 -0.99 -13.17 -11.41
CA LEU A 113 -0.04 -13.12 -10.31
C LEU A 113 -0.55 -12.24 -9.17
N ALA A 114 -1.23 -11.13 -9.47
CA ALA A 114 -1.90 -10.30 -8.47
C ALA A 114 -3.09 -11.03 -7.83
N ILE A 115 -3.91 -11.76 -8.60
CA ILE A 115 -4.97 -12.61 -8.04
C ILE A 115 -4.41 -13.60 -7.02
N LEU A 116 -3.30 -14.27 -7.35
CA LEU A 116 -2.64 -15.19 -6.40
C LEU A 116 -2.19 -14.48 -5.13
N GLY A 117 -1.56 -13.30 -5.24
CA GLY A 117 -1.16 -12.50 -4.10
C GLY A 117 -2.35 -12.06 -3.23
N ILE A 118 -3.43 -11.61 -3.86
CA ILE A 118 -4.67 -11.21 -3.16
C ILE A 118 -5.28 -12.40 -2.38
N MET A 119 -5.29 -13.59 -2.98
CA MET A 119 -5.75 -14.80 -2.28
C MET A 119 -4.93 -15.07 -1.01
N GLU A 120 -3.63 -14.90 -1.07
CA GLU A 120 -2.75 -15.06 0.09
C GLU A 120 -2.97 -13.98 1.13
N TYR A 121 -3.16 -12.72 0.72
CA TYR A 121 -3.52 -11.65 1.65
C TYR A 121 -4.78 -11.98 2.43
N LEU A 122 -5.86 -12.33 1.71
CA LEU A 122 -7.14 -12.64 2.35
C LEU A 122 -7.06 -13.84 3.30
N THR A 123 -6.33 -14.90 2.93
CA THR A 123 -6.15 -16.08 3.79
C THR A 123 -5.25 -15.81 5.01
N SER A 124 -4.43 -14.74 4.94
CA SER A 124 -3.59 -14.25 6.04
C SER A 124 -4.25 -13.14 6.88
N GLY A 125 -5.50 -12.80 6.58
CA GLY A 125 -6.23 -11.72 7.28
C GLY A 125 -5.85 -10.31 6.87
N ILE A 126 -5.13 -10.13 5.75
CA ILE A 126 -4.79 -8.83 5.16
C ILE A 126 -5.94 -8.41 4.25
N THR A 127 -6.50 -7.23 4.47
CA THR A 127 -7.67 -6.70 3.74
C THR A 127 -7.37 -5.47 2.89
N SER A 128 -6.15 -4.95 2.97
CA SER A 128 -5.68 -3.88 2.11
C SER A 128 -4.17 -3.89 2.00
N ASN A 129 -3.65 -3.35 0.89
CA ASN A 129 -2.23 -3.21 0.70
C ASN A 129 -1.83 -1.86 0.10
N PHE A 130 -0.53 -1.60 0.08
CA PHE A 130 0.10 -0.52 -0.64
C PHE A 130 1.08 -1.14 -1.65
N ASP A 131 0.70 -1.15 -2.93
CA ASP A 131 1.36 -1.91 -3.98
C ASP A 131 2.18 -1.01 -4.90
N MET A 132 3.45 -1.30 -5.02
CA MET A 132 4.36 -0.69 -6.00
C MET A 132 4.71 -1.74 -7.05
N TYR A 133 4.25 -1.57 -8.29
CA TYR A 133 4.64 -2.45 -9.37
C TYR A 133 4.60 -1.78 -10.74
N ILE A 134 5.15 -2.47 -11.74
CA ILE A 134 5.12 -2.10 -13.16
C ILE A 134 3.84 -2.61 -13.84
N MET A 135 3.52 -2.14 -15.06
CA MET A 135 2.38 -2.60 -15.88
C MET A 135 1.03 -2.50 -15.16
N GLN A 136 0.79 -1.39 -14.48
CA GLN A 136 -0.38 -1.20 -13.61
C GLN A 136 -1.73 -1.30 -14.34
N ASP A 137 -1.78 -1.11 -15.64
CA ASP A 137 -2.99 -1.21 -16.46
C ASP A 137 -3.66 -2.58 -16.42
N TYR A 138 -2.88 -3.61 -16.16
CA TYR A 138 -3.35 -4.99 -16.14
C TYR A 138 -3.68 -5.48 -14.75
N HIS A 139 -2.75 -5.36 -13.80
CA HIS A 139 -2.98 -5.95 -12.49
C HIS A 139 -3.96 -5.15 -11.62
N ILE A 140 -4.24 -3.87 -11.95
CA ILE A 140 -5.29 -3.13 -11.27
C ILE A 140 -6.66 -3.79 -11.39
N ASN A 141 -6.93 -4.45 -12.54
CA ASN A 141 -8.18 -5.15 -12.74
C ASN A 141 -8.36 -6.30 -11.75
N ALA A 142 -7.27 -6.95 -11.32
CA ALA A 142 -7.34 -7.99 -10.29
C ALA A 142 -7.90 -7.46 -8.96
N TYR A 143 -7.55 -6.23 -8.60
CA TYR A 143 -8.06 -5.58 -7.39
C TYR A 143 -9.53 -5.18 -7.53
N VAL A 144 -9.91 -4.64 -8.68
CA VAL A 144 -11.31 -4.28 -8.97
C VAL A 144 -12.20 -5.52 -8.98
N ASP A 145 -11.78 -6.57 -9.70
CA ASP A 145 -12.56 -7.80 -9.85
C ASP A 145 -12.72 -8.58 -8.54
N THR A 146 -11.70 -8.53 -7.68
CA THR A 146 -11.75 -9.19 -6.37
C THR A 146 -12.38 -8.33 -5.27
N GLY A 147 -12.55 -7.02 -5.50
CA GLY A 147 -12.99 -6.08 -4.48
C GLY A 147 -11.96 -5.87 -3.37
N PHE A 148 -10.67 -6.09 -3.64
CA PHE A 148 -9.61 -5.90 -2.66
C PHE A 148 -9.15 -4.44 -2.63
N ARG A 149 -9.05 -3.86 -1.43
CA ARG A 149 -8.66 -2.46 -1.25
C ARG A 149 -7.15 -2.27 -1.43
N THR A 150 -6.76 -1.27 -2.24
CA THR A 150 -5.36 -1.01 -2.52
C THR A 150 -5.04 0.48 -2.69
N VAL A 151 -3.83 0.86 -2.29
CA VAL A 151 -3.15 2.08 -2.72
C VAL A 151 -2.06 1.66 -3.69
N PHE A 152 -2.05 2.24 -4.88
CA PHE A 152 -0.98 2.03 -5.84
C PHE A 152 0.06 3.15 -5.78
N THR A 153 1.29 2.82 -6.11
CA THR A 153 2.33 3.79 -6.45
C THR A 153 3.16 3.31 -7.62
N SER A 154 3.75 4.24 -8.36
CA SER A 154 4.60 3.89 -9.49
C SER A 154 5.93 3.28 -9.04
N GLY A 155 6.38 2.30 -9.80
CA GLY A 155 7.77 1.83 -9.80
C GLY A 155 8.64 2.53 -10.86
N LEU A 156 8.27 3.75 -11.28
CA LEU A 156 8.96 4.54 -12.32
C LEU A 156 10.47 4.51 -12.12
N ASN A 157 11.18 4.18 -13.19
CA ASN A 157 12.63 4.19 -13.23
C ASN A 157 13.10 4.45 -14.68
N ASN A 158 14.41 4.45 -14.94
CA ASN A 158 14.96 4.74 -16.25
C ASN A 158 14.60 3.72 -17.35
N PHE A 159 14.01 2.60 -17.02
CA PHE A 159 13.79 1.47 -17.93
C PHE A 159 12.31 1.15 -18.13
N THR A 160 11.47 1.57 -17.19
CA THR A 160 10.03 1.27 -17.18
C THR A 160 9.23 2.52 -16.86
N ASP A 161 8.06 2.63 -17.49
CA ASP A 161 7.12 3.73 -17.37
C ASP A 161 7.69 5.09 -17.85
N SER A 162 6.88 6.11 -17.81
CA SER A 162 7.25 7.49 -18.11
C SER A 162 6.47 8.45 -17.20
N LEU A 163 6.81 9.73 -17.21
CA LEU A 163 6.09 10.75 -16.45
C LEU A 163 4.64 10.88 -16.93
N GLU A 164 4.41 10.71 -18.22
CA GLU A 164 3.06 10.72 -18.82
C GLU A 164 2.23 9.56 -18.29
N VAL A 165 2.79 8.34 -18.27
CA VAL A 165 2.12 7.14 -17.73
C VAL A 165 1.84 7.29 -16.24
N LEU A 166 2.79 7.84 -15.47
CA LEU A 166 2.59 8.12 -14.05
C LEU A 166 1.41 9.07 -13.84
N GLU A 167 1.36 10.17 -14.59
CA GLU A 167 0.30 11.17 -14.47
C GLU A 167 -1.06 10.61 -14.94
N GLU A 168 -1.11 9.88 -16.05
CA GLU A 168 -2.31 9.20 -16.54
C GLU A 168 -2.85 8.21 -15.50
N ASN A 169 -1.99 7.40 -14.90
CA ASN A 169 -2.36 6.46 -13.83
C ASN A 169 -2.88 7.19 -12.59
N TYR A 170 -2.26 8.30 -12.18
CA TYR A 170 -2.74 9.11 -11.07
C TYR A 170 -4.18 9.57 -11.29
N LEU A 171 -4.50 10.08 -12.46
CA LEU A 171 -5.84 10.57 -12.79
C LEU A 171 -6.84 9.43 -12.93
N ARG A 172 -6.46 8.35 -13.58
CA ARG A 172 -7.35 7.22 -13.90
C ARG A 172 -7.66 6.38 -12.66
N ILE A 173 -6.64 6.00 -11.90
CA ILE A 173 -6.79 5.03 -10.80
C ILE A 173 -7.53 5.66 -9.62
N ASN A 174 -7.29 6.94 -9.33
CA ASN A 174 -8.04 7.65 -8.29
C ASN A 174 -9.52 7.86 -8.60
N GLY A 175 -9.91 7.74 -9.86
CA GLY A 175 -11.32 7.80 -10.29
C GLY A 175 -11.97 6.45 -10.59
N LEU A 176 -11.24 5.34 -10.42
CA LEU A 176 -11.68 4.04 -10.91
C LEU A 176 -12.68 3.34 -9.97
N SER A 177 -12.42 3.38 -8.69
CA SER A 177 -13.21 2.67 -7.67
C SER A 177 -12.96 3.27 -6.27
N ASP A 178 -13.94 3.19 -5.38
CA ASP A 178 -13.80 3.57 -3.96
C ASP A 178 -12.80 2.67 -3.19
N LEU A 179 -12.36 1.58 -3.82
CA LEU A 179 -11.38 0.65 -3.24
C LEU A 179 -9.97 0.88 -3.74
N THR A 180 -9.78 1.75 -4.74
CA THR A 180 -8.48 2.01 -5.34
C THR A 180 -8.06 3.45 -5.15
N SER A 181 -6.79 3.66 -4.88
CA SER A 181 -6.18 4.99 -4.90
C SER A 181 -4.75 4.89 -5.44
N TYR A 182 -4.21 6.02 -5.85
CA TYR A 182 -2.89 6.12 -6.43
C TYR A 182 -2.15 7.33 -5.89
N VAL A 183 -0.89 7.16 -5.56
CA VAL A 183 0.02 8.25 -5.20
C VAL A 183 1.24 8.24 -6.12
N PRO A 184 1.77 9.40 -6.51
CA PRO A 184 3.01 9.46 -7.27
C PRO A 184 4.15 8.76 -6.53
N GLY A 185 5.03 8.13 -7.29
CA GLY A 185 6.20 7.48 -6.74
C GLY A 185 7.22 7.13 -7.82
N PHE A 186 8.34 6.63 -7.39
CA PHE A 186 9.40 6.10 -8.24
C PHE A 186 10.11 4.95 -7.49
N HIS A 187 10.81 4.10 -8.22
CA HIS A 187 11.40 2.90 -7.63
C HIS A 187 12.41 3.25 -6.53
N ALA A 188 13.55 3.85 -6.90
CA ALA A 188 14.60 4.25 -5.97
C ALA A 188 15.53 5.30 -6.60
N GLU A 189 16.32 6.01 -5.82
CA GLU A 189 17.27 7.03 -6.30
C GLU A 189 18.24 6.46 -7.34
N TYR A 190 18.79 5.28 -7.09
CA TYR A 190 19.82 4.67 -7.95
C TYR A 190 19.29 4.10 -9.27
N THR A 191 17.98 3.98 -9.44
CA THR A 191 17.34 3.52 -10.68
C THR A 191 16.69 4.64 -11.47
N THR A 192 16.59 5.85 -10.91
CA THR A 192 15.82 6.94 -11.49
C THR A 192 16.67 8.18 -11.70
N SER A 193 16.77 8.64 -12.94
CA SER A 193 17.58 9.80 -13.28
C SER A 193 17.00 11.09 -12.68
N ARG A 194 17.89 12.06 -12.42
CA ARG A 194 17.50 13.37 -11.90
C ARG A 194 16.37 14.06 -12.70
N PRO A 195 16.38 14.08 -14.06
CA PRO A 195 15.26 14.67 -14.81
C PRO A 195 13.92 14.01 -14.57
N LEU A 196 13.88 12.66 -14.38
CA LEU A 196 12.66 11.94 -14.02
C LEU A 196 12.21 12.32 -12.62
N LEU A 197 13.11 12.39 -11.64
CA LEU A 197 12.80 12.80 -10.28
C LEU A 197 12.22 14.22 -10.22
N GLU A 198 12.83 15.17 -10.95
CA GLU A 198 12.32 16.53 -11.09
C GLU A 198 10.93 16.56 -11.76
N GLY A 199 10.66 15.63 -12.68
CA GLY A 199 9.34 15.42 -13.26
C GLY A 199 8.31 14.91 -12.27
N VAL A 200 8.68 13.91 -11.46
CA VAL A 200 7.80 13.39 -10.37
C VAL A 200 7.47 14.51 -9.38
N ALA A 201 8.47 15.34 -8.99
CA ALA A 201 8.25 16.47 -8.10
C ALA A 201 7.22 17.47 -8.67
N LYS A 202 7.30 17.78 -9.98
CA LYS A 202 6.32 18.67 -10.66
C LYS A 202 4.90 18.08 -10.68
N ILE A 203 4.77 16.78 -10.90
CA ILE A 203 3.48 16.09 -10.86
C ILE A 203 2.92 16.11 -9.44
N ALA A 204 3.74 15.79 -8.44
CA ALA A 204 3.36 15.84 -7.04
C ALA A 204 2.90 17.24 -6.62
N ASP A 205 3.64 18.29 -7.02
CA ASP A 205 3.27 19.68 -6.73
C ASP A 205 1.96 20.09 -7.45
N LYS A 206 1.79 19.72 -8.71
CA LYS A 206 0.57 19.99 -9.49
C LYS A 206 -0.69 19.46 -8.84
N TYR A 207 -0.62 18.28 -8.21
CA TYR A 207 -1.78 17.61 -7.61
C TYR A 207 -1.80 17.66 -6.09
N HIS A 208 -0.84 18.35 -5.45
CA HIS A 208 -0.64 18.37 -3.99
C HIS A 208 -0.60 16.95 -3.39
N ALA A 209 0.10 16.04 -4.08
CA ALA A 209 0.11 14.63 -3.78
C ALA A 209 1.41 14.20 -3.06
N PRO A 210 1.33 13.30 -2.07
CA PRO A 210 2.50 12.76 -1.41
C PRO A 210 3.30 11.84 -2.36
N VAL A 211 4.62 11.72 -2.15
CA VAL A 211 5.50 10.87 -2.96
C VAL A 211 6.05 9.71 -2.14
N TRP A 212 6.07 8.51 -2.73
CA TRP A 212 6.59 7.30 -2.09
C TRP A 212 7.67 6.62 -2.92
N THR A 213 8.68 6.07 -2.25
CA THR A 213 9.84 5.42 -2.89
C THR A 213 10.57 4.49 -1.92
N HIS A 214 11.33 3.51 -2.44
CA HIS A 214 12.36 2.85 -1.65
C HIS A 214 13.45 3.87 -1.34
N ASN A 215 13.87 3.91 -0.08
CA ASN A 215 14.81 4.94 0.35
C ASN A 215 15.76 4.40 1.42
N SER A 216 17.05 4.58 1.19
CA SER A 216 18.10 4.23 2.17
C SER A 216 17.97 2.80 2.70
N GLU A 217 17.66 1.85 1.81
CA GLU A 217 17.43 0.45 2.14
C GLU A 217 18.74 -0.26 2.49
N THR A 218 19.81 0.03 1.74
CA THR A 218 21.11 -0.60 1.93
C THR A 218 22.21 0.43 2.17
N GLU A 219 23.27 0.02 2.90
CA GLU A 219 24.46 0.83 3.11
C GLU A 219 25.11 1.23 1.77
N ARG A 220 25.12 0.31 0.82
CA ARG A 220 25.67 0.51 -0.52
C ARG A 220 24.91 1.63 -1.27
N GLU A 221 23.59 1.63 -1.24
CA GLU A 221 22.76 2.66 -1.85
C GLU A 221 23.15 4.05 -1.30
N VAL A 222 23.21 4.18 0.03
CA VAL A 222 23.57 5.44 0.68
C VAL A 222 24.98 5.89 0.31
N ALA A 223 25.97 4.97 0.34
CA ALA A 223 27.36 5.26 -0.01
C ALA A 223 27.49 5.71 -1.48
N GLU A 224 26.84 5.02 -2.41
CA GLU A 224 26.86 5.36 -3.82
C GLU A 224 26.13 6.68 -4.12
N CYS A 225 25.01 6.96 -3.46
CA CYS A 225 24.31 8.25 -3.57
C CYS A 225 25.18 9.41 -3.06
N LYS A 226 25.84 9.24 -1.92
CA LYS A 226 26.82 10.22 -1.40
C LYS A 226 28.00 10.45 -2.34
N ALA A 227 28.47 9.39 -2.98
CA ALA A 227 29.54 9.52 -3.97
C ALA A 227 29.09 10.32 -5.22
N ARG A 228 27.83 10.19 -5.63
CA ARG A 228 27.25 10.92 -6.79
C ARG A 228 26.89 12.38 -6.45
N TRP A 229 26.25 12.60 -5.31
CA TRP A 229 25.56 13.87 -5.01
C TRP A 229 26.07 14.57 -3.74
N GLY A 230 26.93 13.93 -2.95
CA GLY A 230 27.34 14.44 -1.63
C GLY A 230 26.23 14.38 -0.56
N MET A 231 25.15 13.66 -0.82
CA MET A 231 23.94 13.59 0.00
C MET A 231 23.44 12.15 0.11
N THR A 232 22.69 11.85 1.17
CA THR A 232 21.92 10.58 1.25
C THR A 232 20.78 10.57 0.23
N PRO A 233 20.17 9.42 -0.09
CA PRO A 233 18.99 9.36 -0.96
C PRO A 233 17.85 10.28 -0.48
N MET A 234 17.58 10.33 0.83
CA MET A 234 16.55 11.18 1.42
C MET A 234 16.87 12.67 1.22
N GLN A 235 18.09 13.09 1.50
CA GLN A 235 18.53 14.48 1.33
C GLN A 235 18.52 14.91 -0.14
N PHE A 236 18.95 14.03 -1.04
CA PHE A 236 18.98 14.32 -2.46
C PHE A 236 17.56 14.50 -3.01
N THR A 237 16.65 13.58 -2.70
CA THR A 237 15.26 13.65 -3.17
C THR A 237 14.49 14.82 -2.55
N GLU A 238 14.74 15.14 -1.28
CA GLU A 238 14.21 16.35 -0.65
C GLU A 238 14.69 17.61 -1.34
N SER A 239 15.98 17.68 -1.72
CA SER A 239 16.54 18.84 -2.42
C SER A 239 15.92 19.13 -3.79
N LEU A 240 15.24 18.14 -4.38
CA LEU A 240 14.47 18.26 -5.61
C LEU A 240 12.99 18.65 -5.41
N GLY A 241 12.55 18.84 -4.15
CA GLY A 241 11.18 19.22 -3.81
C GLY A 241 10.18 18.06 -3.85
N LEU A 242 10.64 16.81 -3.77
CA LEU A 242 9.76 15.64 -3.87
C LEU A 242 8.79 15.50 -2.71
N TYR A 243 9.07 16.10 -1.55
CA TYR A 243 8.30 15.88 -0.31
C TYR A 243 7.53 17.11 0.17
N GLU A 244 7.31 18.12 -0.67
CA GLU A 244 6.57 19.34 -0.29
C GLU A 244 5.13 19.05 0.17
N HIS A 245 4.54 17.96 -0.30
CA HIS A 245 3.20 17.51 0.07
C HIS A 245 3.22 16.21 0.91
N GLY A 246 4.35 15.95 1.59
CA GLY A 246 4.54 14.75 2.39
C GLY A 246 4.90 13.52 1.57
N GLY A 247 4.66 12.34 2.14
CA GLY A 247 4.94 11.06 1.50
C GLY A 247 5.54 10.04 2.44
N GLY A 248 6.39 9.19 1.89
CA GLY A 248 7.05 8.18 2.70
C GLY A 248 8.22 7.49 2.01
N GLY A 249 8.98 6.82 2.83
CA GLY A 249 10.04 5.92 2.41
C GLY A 249 9.76 4.48 2.83
N TYR A 250 9.93 3.57 1.89
CA TYR A 250 9.98 2.15 2.22
C TYR A 250 11.40 1.80 2.67
N HIS A 251 11.50 0.88 3.62
CA HIS A 251 12.71 0.41 4.29
C HIS A 251 13.31 1.46 5.22
N CYS A 252 13.97 2.49 4.74
CA CYS A 252 14.60 3.56 5.54
C CYS A 252 15.54 3.02 6.63
N VAL A 253 16.34 1.99 6.30
CA VAL A 253 17.20 1.29 7.26
C VAL A 253 18.46 2.08 7.58
N TRP A 254 19.04 2.74 6.58
CA TRP A 254 20.32 3.45 6.67
C TRP A 254 20.14 4.98 6.65
N LEU A 255 19.29 5.48 7.56
CA LEU A 255 19.06 6.91 7.72
C LEU A 255 20.12 7.58 8.60
N GLU A 256 20.43 8.85 8.30
CA GLU A 256 21.23 9.73 9.12
C GLU A 256 20.34 10.72 9.92
N GLU A 257 20.91 11.43 10.85
CA GLU A 257 20.17 12.40 11.70
C GLU A 257 19.41 13.45 10.85
N LYS A 258 20.05 13.96 9.79
CA LYS A 258 19.42 14.91 8.87
C LYS A 258 18.22 14.29 8.10
N ASP A 259 18.27 13.00 7.80
CA ASP A 259 17.17 12.32 7.13
C ASP A 259 15.94 12.24 8.05
N ILE A 260 16.17 12.01 9.35
CA ILE A 260 15.12 12.02 10.37
C ILE A 260 14.52 13.42 10.52
N GLU A 261 15.32 14.48 10.42
CA GLU A 261 14.82 15.85 10.39
C GLU A 261 13.92 16.13 9.18
N ILE A 262 14.30 15.62 7.99
CA ILE A 262 13.49 15.72 6.76
C ILE A 262 12.15 15.00 6.95
N LEU A 263 12.17 13.77 7.45
CA LEU A 263 10.95 13.01 7.75
C LEU A 263 9.99 13.79 8.65
N LYS A 264 10.52 14.41 9.71
CA LYS A 264 9.72 15.22 10.64
C LYS A 264 9.20 16.50 9.97
N LYS A 265 10.06 17.22 9.24
CA LYS A 265 9.74 18.48 8.55
C LYS A 265 8.56 18.31 7.61
N HIS A 266 8.56 17.24 6.83
CA HIS A 266 7.55 16.97 5.79
C HIS A 266 6.45 16.00 6.25
N HIS A 267 6.37 15.65 7.55
CA HIS A 267 5.39 14.71 8.12
C HIS A 267 5.34 13.37 7.37
N MET A 268 6.50 12.88 6.95
CA MET A 268 6.60 11.65 6.17
C MET A 268 6.44 10.40 7.05
N SER A 269 5.97 9.33 6.43
CA SER A 269 5.86 8.00 7.04
C SER A 269 7.02 7.11 6.62
N VAL A 270 7.40 6.20 7.51
CA VAL A 270 8.39 5.14 7.23
C VAL A 270 7.70 3.79 7.31
N VAL A 271 7.92 2.95 6.32
CA VAL A 271 7.44 1.56 6.30
C VAL A 271 8.66 0.64 6.31
N THR A 272 8.86 -0.05 7.43
CA THR A 272 9.95 -1.01 7.59
C THR A 272 9.47 -2.42 7.29
N ASN A 273 10.35 -3.23 6.73
CA ASN A 273 10.11 -4.65 6.44
C ASN A 273 11.11 -5.48 7.25
N PRO A 274 10.83 -5.70 8.55
CA PRO A 274 11.68 -6.54 9.38
C PRO A 274 11.53 -8.00 8.94
N GLY A 275 12.63 -8.64 8.51
CA GLY A 275 12.66 -10.03 8.06
C GLY A 275 14.06 -10.57 8.11
#